data_8f506d31f35aa9db1d59eee6746cfb8a
#
_entry.id   8f506d31f35aa9db1d59eee6746cfb8a
#
_cell.length_a   1.000
_cell.length_b   1.000
_cell.length_c   1.000
_cell.angle_alpha   90.00
_cell.angle_beta   90.00
_cell.angle_gamma   90.00
#
_symmetry.space_group_name_H-M   'P 1'
#
loop_
_entity.id
_entity.type
_entity.pdbx_description
1 polymer ?
#
loop_
_entity_poly.entity_id
_entity_poly.type
_entity_poly.pdbx_seq_one_letter_code
_entity_poly.pdbx_strand_id
1 'polypeptide(L)'
;MARPTKYKAAMCDVVIELMREGASQDEVIGHLDISRETFYRWKEENEEFSDSIKRGRSLSLTWWERQGRLSLKDREFNYTGWYMNMKNRFKWADKQEVKNEGITTVI
;
A
#
# COMPACT_ATOMS: atom_id res chain seq x y z
N MET A 1 7.25 3.09 26.86
CA MET A 1 6.71 2.01 26.13
C MET A 1 7.72 1.26 25.31
N ALA A 2 7.70 0.00 25.43
CA ALA A 2 8.66 -0.80 24.71
C ALA A 2 8.25 -0.94 23.26
N ARG A 3 9.18 -0.87 22.37
CA ARG A 3 8.88 -1.16 20.99
C ARG A 3 9.77 -2.25 20.51
N PRO A 4 9.36 -2.95 19.46
CA PRO A 4 10.17 -4.02 18.94
C PRO A 4 11.44 -3.45 18.39
N THR A 5 12.55 -3.92 18.86
CA THR A 5 13.83 -3.49 18.36
C THR A 5 14.48 -4.56 17.53
N LYS A 6 13.90 -5.75 17.54
CA LYS A 6 14.43 -6.86 16.77
C LYS A 6 13.41 -7.35 15.77
N TYR A 7 13.91 -7.64 14.58
CA TYR A 7 13.08 -8.23 13.56
C TYR A 7 12.72 -9.66 13.94
N LYS A 8 11.49 -10.05 13.66
CA LYS A 8 11.03 -11.42 13.84
C LYS A 8 10.29 -11.84 12.59
N ALA A 9 10.54 -13.06 12.13
CA ALA A 9 9.89 -13.54 10.92
C ALA A 9 8.36 -13.53 11.01
N ALA A 10 7.82 -13.65 12.21
CA ALA A 10 6.38 -13.60 12.38
C ALA A 10 5.78 -12.26 11.96
N MET A 11 6.59 -11.22 11.87
CA MET A 11 6.11 -9.92 11.42
C MET A 11 5.68 -9.94 9.97
N CYS A 12 6.18 -10.90 9.18
CA CYS A 12 5.73 -11.05 7.80
C CYS A 12 4.24 -11.35 7.74
N ASP A 13 3.76 -12.19 8.65
CA ASP A 13 2.33 -12.52 8.68
C ASP A 13 1.50 -11.30 9.08
N VAL A 14 2.02 -10.49 10.00
CA VAL A 14 1.33 -9.27 10.42
C VAL A 14 1.19 -8.33 9.23
N VAL A 15 2.26 -8.16 8.46
CA VAL A 15 2.24 -7.31 7.28
C VAL A 15 1.16 -7.77 6.31
N ILE A 16 1.14 -9.06 6.02
CA ILE A 16 0.19 -9.62 5.06
C ILE A 16 -1.25 -9.42 5.57
N GLU A 17 -1.51 -9.68 6.84
CA GLU A 17 -2.85 -9.53 7.38
C GLU A 17 -3.34 -8.08 7.31
N LEU A 18 -2.48 -7.15 7.69
CA LEU A 18 -2.88 -5.74 7.67
C LEU A 18 -3.12 -5.26 6.25
N MET A 19 -2.21 -5.56 5.35
CA MET A 19 -2.31 -5.05 4.00
C MET A 19 -3.40 -5.74 3.19
N ARG A 20 -3.75 -6.96 3.56
CA ARG A 20 -4.86 -7.66 2.94
C ARG A 20 -6.18 -6.89 3.14
N GLU A 21 -6.25 -6.11 4.21
CA GLU A 21 -7.43 -5.32 4.49
C GLU A 21 -7.25 -3.86 4.08
N GLY A 22 -6.28 -3.58 3.24
CA GLY A 22 -6.13 -2.25 2.66
C GLY A 22 -5.14 -1.33 3.35
N ALA A 23 -4.44 -1.82 4.37
CA ALA A 23 -3.51 -0.96 5.10
C ALA A 23 -2.35 -0.50 4.22
N SER A 24 -1.84 0.68 4.51
CA SER A 24 -0.68 1.21 3.82
C SER A 24 0.59 0.79 4.54
N GLN A 25 1.74 1.05 3.92
CA GLN A 25 3.01 0.80 4.59
C GLN A 25 3.14 1.63 5.85
N ASP A 26 2.65 2.86 5.83
CA ASP A 26 2.71 3.71 7.00
C ASP A 26 1.88 3.13 8.14
N GLU A 27 0.75 2.53 7.82
CA GLU A 27 -0.06 1.89 8.86
C GLU A 27 0.66 0.67 9.44
N VAL A 28 1.38 -0.06 8.59
CA VAL A 28 2.16 -1.20 9.07
C VAL A 28 3.26 -0.71 10.00
N ILE A 29 3.96 0.35 9.60
CA ILE A 29 5.03 0.92 10.43
C ILE A 29 4.48 1.32 11.79
N GLY A 30 3.32 1.99 11.78
CA GLY A 30 2.69 2.39 13.03
C GLY A 30 2.25 1.22 13.89
N HIS A 31 1.73 0.19 13.26
CA HIS A 31 1.30 -1.00 14.00
C HIS A 31 2.48 -1.70 14.65
N LEU A 32 3.59 -1.80 13.93
CA LEU A 32 4.79 -2.44 14.46
C LEU A 32 5.53 -1.54 15.46
N ASP A 33 5.14 -0.27 15.51
CA ASP A 33 5.73 0.71 16.44
C ASP A 33 7.24 0.83 16.23
N ILE A 34 7.65 0.97 14.99
CA ILE A 34 9.05 1.12 14.64
C ILE A 34 9.22 2.39 13.82
N SER A 35 10.46 2.81 13.63
CA SER A 35 10.70 3.99 12.80
C SER A 35 10.68 3.59 11.33
N ARG A 36 10.51 4.58 10.47
CA ARG A 36 10.56 4.37 9.03
C ARG A 36 11.93 3.82 8.62
N GLU A 37 12.98 4.33 9.26
CA GLU A 37 14.31 3.84 9.02
C GLU A 37 14.46 2.37 9.32
N THR A 38 13.93 1.92 10.45
CA THR A 38 13.97 0.53 10.83
C THR A 38 13.23 -0.34 9.85
N PHE A 39 12.08 0.16 9.38
CA PHE A 39 11.27 -0.56 8.41
C PHE A 39 12.08 -0.82 7.13
N TYR A 40 12.73 0.22 6.60
CA TYR A 40 13.48 0.06 5.36
C TYR A 40 14.74 -0.76 5.56
N ARG A 41 15.36 -0.68 6.74
CA ARG A 41 16.50 -1.52 7.03
C ARG A 41 16.10 -2.98 7.06
N TRP A 42 14.97 -3.29 7.68
CA TRP A 42 14.48 -4.67 7.74
C TRP A 42 14.15 -5.19 6.35
N LYS A 43 13.63 -4.33 5.48
CA LYS A 43 13.37 -4.73 4.09
C LYS A 43 14.65 -5.12 3.38
N GLU A 44 15.72 -4.42 3.65
CA GLU A 44 16.98 -4.71 3.00
C GLU A 44 17.67 -5.93 3.58
N GLU A 45 17.54 -6.12 4.86
CA GLU A 45 18.24 -7.20 5.52
C GLU A 45 17.52 -8.53 5.50
N ASN A 46 16.23 -8.52 5.29
CA ASN A 46 15.42 -9.74 5.35
C ASN A 46 14.57 -9.89 4.11
N GLU A 47 14.97 -10.80 3.25
CA GLU A 47 14.29 -10.99 1.98
C GLU A 47 12.83 -11.38 2.17
N GLU A 48 12.55 -12.21 3.16
CA GLU A 48 11.16 -12.61 3.41
C GLU A 48 10.30 -11.42 3.81
N PHE A 49 10.87 -10.44 4.51
CA PHE A 49 10.11 -9.26 4.90
C PHE A 49 9.82 -8.42 3.66
N SER A 50 10.83 -8.25 2.80
CA SER A 50 10.65 -7.52 1.55
C SER A 50 9.58 -8.17 0.68
N ASP A 51 9.60 -9.50 0.60
CA ASP A 51 8.61 -10.23 -0.18
C ASP A 51 7.20 -10.06 0.39
N SER A 52 7.08 -10.07 1.71
CA SER A 52 5.77 -9.89 2.34
C SER A 52 5.24 -8.49 2.10
N ILE A 53 6.11 -7.47 2.05
CA ILE A 53 5.68 -6.11 1.74
C ILE A 53 5.18 -6.03 0.29
N LYS A 54 5.92 -6.63 -0.64
CA LYS A 54 5.50 -6.62 -2.03
C LYS A 54 4.16 -7.32 -2.22
N ARG A 55 4.01 -8.47 -1.60
CA ARG A 55 2.76 -9.20 -1.68
C ARG A 55 1.64 -8.41 -1.03
N GLY A 56 1.95 -7.82 0.14
CA GLY A 56 0.96 -7.03 0.85
C GLY A 56 0.46 -5.86 0.03
N ARG A 57 1.39 -5.21 -0.71
CA ARG A 57 0.99 -4.09 -1.56
C ARG A 57 0.00 -4.53 -2.62
N SER A 58 0.22 -5.69 -3.23
CA SER A 58 -0.73 -6.21 -4.21
C SER A 58 -2.07 -6.54 -3.58
N LEU A 59 -2.05 -7.12 -2.39
CA LEU A 59 -3.30 -7.44 -1.68
C LEU A 59 -4.05 -6.17 -1.30
N SER A 60 -3.33 -5.15 -0.89
CA SER A 60 -3.94 -3.88 -0.53
C SER A 60 -4.58 -3.22 -1.75
N LEU A 61 -3.88 -3.24 -2.88
CA LEU A 61 -4.43 -2.70 -4.12
C LEU A 61 -5.72 -3.43 -4.48
N THR A 62 -5.71 -4.76 -4.39
CA THR A 62 -6.89 -5.56 -4.68
C THR A 62 -8.05 -5.17 -3.79
N TRP A 63 -7.79 -4.97 -2.51
CA TRP A 63 -8.83 -4.56 -1.56
C TRP A 63 -9.44 -3.23 -1.99
N TRP A 64 -8.59 -2.25 -2.30
CA TRP A 64 -9.06 -0.92 -2.66
C TRP A 64 -9.80 -0.92 -4.00
N GLU A 65 -9.32 -1.69 -4.99
CA GLU A 65 -10.00 -1.80 -6.26
C GLU A 65 -11.38 -2.43 -6.08
N ARG A 66 -11.45 -3.43 -5.22
CA ARG A 66 -12.71 -4.09 -4.97
C ARG A 66 -13.73 -3.14 -4.34
N GLN A 67 -13.27 -2.28 -3.43
CA GLN A 67 -14.17 -1.31 -2.81
C GLN A 67 -14.82 -0.42 -3.87
N GLY A 68 -14.04 0.07 -4.81
CA GLY A 68 -14.57 0.90 -5.87
C GLY A 68 -15.54 0.14 -6.75
N ARG A 69 -15.17 -1.09 -7.13
CA ARG A 69 -16.00 -1.90 -8.02
C ARG A 69 -17.34 -2.24 -7.39
N LEU A 70 -17.32 -2.60 -6.12
CA LEU A 70 -18.55 -3.00 -5.44
C LEU A 70 -19.44 -1.82 -5.09
N SER A 71 -18.88 -0.61 -5.08
CA SER A 71 -19.62 0.56 -4.65
C SER A 71 -20.07 1.45 -5.80
N LEU A 72 -20.02 0.97 -7.02
CA LEU A 72 -20.35 1.78 -8.18
C LEU A 72 -21.75 2.36 -8.13
N LYS A 73 -22.68 1.69 -7.49
CA LYS A 73 -24.05 2.16 -7.43
C LYS A 73 -24.41 2.75 -6.06
N ASP A 74 -23.43 2.87 -5.19
CA ASP A 74 -23.67 3.37 -3.85
C ASP A 74 -23.52 4.88 -3.84
N ARG A 75 -24.64 5.58 -3.68
CA ARG A 75 -24.62 7.04 -3.73
C ARG A 75 -23.85 7.68 -2.58
N GLU A 76 -23.70 6.95 -1.51
CA GLU A 76 -22.97 7.49 -0.36
C GLU A 76 -21.49 7.19 -0.41
N PHE A 77 -21.05 6.44 -1.40
CA PHE A 77 -19.63 6.12 -1.53
C PHE A 77 -18.87 7.39 -1.94
N ASN A 78 -17.81 7.68 -1.23
CA ASN A 78 -17.01 8.85 -1.56
C ASN A 78 -16.04 8.50 -2.69
N TYR A 79 -16.53 8.57 -3.91
CA TYR A 79 -15.73 8.21 -5.09
C TYR A 79 -14.50 9.08 -5.22
N THR A 80 -14.64 10.38 -4.96
CA THR A 80 -13.52 11.29 -5.11
C THR A 80 -12.40 10.94 -4.12
N GLY A 81 -12.77 10.68 -2.87
CA GLY A 81 -11.77 10.28 -1.87
C GLY A 81 -11.12 8.96 -2.24
N TRP A 82 -11.91 8.02 -2.72
CA TRP A 82 -11.40 6.73 -3.15
C TRP A 82 -10.40 6.89 -4.30
N TYR A 83 -10.77 7.68 -5.31
CA TYR A 83 -9.93 7.88 -6.48
C TYR A 83 -8.63 8.60 -6.12
N MET A 84 -8.73 9.59 -5.24
CA MET A 84 -7.54 10.28 -4.77
C MET A 84 -6.58 9.32 -4.07
N ASN A 85 -7.14 8.41 -3.27
CA ASN A 85 -6.32 7.41 -2.62
C ASN A 85 -5.64 6.49 -3.64
N MET A 86 -6.37 6.10 -4.69
CA MET A 86 -5.79 5.24 -5.72
C MET A 86 -4.66 5.95 -6.46
N LYS A 87 -4.83 7.23 -6.74
CA LYS A 87 -3.78 8.00 -7.40
C LYS A 87 -2.54 8.11 -6.51
N ASN A 88 -2.75 8.45 -5.26
CA ASN A 88 -1.63 8.71 -4.36
C ASN A 88 -0.90 7.44 -3.93
N ARG A 89 -1.63 6.38 -3.69
CA ARG A 89 -1.01 5.16 -3.19
C ARG A 89 -0.55 4.21 -4.29
N PHE A 90 -1.31 4.16 -5.39
CA PHE A 90 -1.06 3.17 -6.43
C PHE A 90 -0.72 3.79 -7.77
N LYS A 91 -0.53 5.10 -7.77
CA LYS A 91 -0.05 5.84 -8.94
C LYS A 91 -0.96 5.74 -10.14
N TRP A 92 -2.27 5.70 -9.91
CA TRP A 92 -3.22 5.76 -11.00
C TRP A 92 -3.15 7.16 -11.58
N ALA A 93 -3.34 7.27 -12.89
CA ALA A 93 -3.30 8.55 -13.56
C ALA A 93 -4.29 8.53 -14.71
N ASP A 94 -4.84 9.68 -15.03
CA ASP A 94 -5.69 9.76 -16.18
C ASP A 94 -4.81 10.02 -17.41
N LYS A 95 -5.42 10.09 -18.57
CA LYS A 95 -4.66 10.23 -19.80
C LYS A 95 -3.80 11.47 -19.86
N GLN A 96 -4.32 12.56 -19.35
CA GLN A 96 -3.56 13.80 -19.40
C GLN A 96 -2.32 13.74 -18.57
N GLU A 97 -2.42 13.13 -17.40
CA GLU A 97 -1.26 13.00 -16.54
C GLU A 97 -0.19 12.12 -17.19
N VAL A 98 -0.62 11.10 -17.88
CA VAL A 98 0.32 10.23 -18.57
C VAL A 98 1.05 10.99 -19.65
N LYS A 99 0.34 11.82 -20.41
CA LYS A 99 1.00 12.62 -21.42
C LYS A 99 1.98 13.60 -20.82
N ASN A 100 1.60 14.18 -19.70
CA ASN A 100 2.45 15.18 -19.07
C ASN A 100 3.75 14.60 -18.55
N GLU A 101 3.83 13.31 -18.48
CA GLU A 101 5.07 12.70 -18.09
C GLU A 101 6.01 12.50 -19.26
N GLY A 102 5.67 13.08 -20.36
CA GLY A 102 6.57 13.07 -21.47
C GLY A 102 6.63 11.83 -22.28
N ILE A 103 5.75 11.04 -22.02
CA ILE A 103 5.80 9.84 -22.72
C ILE A 103 5.34 9.98 -24.01
N THR A 104 5.43 10.87 -24.42
CA THR A 104 5.14 11.02 -25.68
C THR A 104 4.73 10.02 -26.49
N THR A 105 5.16 9.40 -26.61
CA THR A 105 4.98 8.49 -27.49
C THR A 105 3.71 8.17 -27.68
N VAL A 106 3.19 8.14 -27.25
CA VAL A 106 2.06 7.78 -27.38
C VAL A 106 1.40 7.82 -28.42
N ILE A 107 1.14 7.83 -28.77
CA ILE A 107 0.42 7.94 -29.71
C ILE A 107 0.20 7.63 -30.38
#